data_4080263aea6de04a8401f1045bd49559
#
_entry.id   4080263aea6de04a8401f1045bd49559
#
_cell.length_a   1.000
_cell.length_b   1.000
_cell.length_c   1.000
_cell.angle_alpha   90.00
_cell.angle_beta   90.00
_cell.angle_gamma   90.00
#
_symmetry.space_group_name_H-M   'P 1'
#
loop_
_entity.id
_entity.type
_entity.pdbx_description
1 polymer ?
#
loop_
_entity_poly.entity_id
_entity_poly.type
_entity_poly.pdbx_seq_one_letter_code
_entity_poly.pdbx_strand_id
1 'polypeptide(L)'
;MVAGMNGGAHAAMASWGLDFGSVPAEGEILDIGCGGGANLQRLMQRSLKGKVTGVDYSPVSVEKSRKVNADAIDNGRCNVLEASVLSLPFKDNTFVMATAFETVYFWPDIEKSFAEVKRVLAPRGKFLIVNEDDGLSGKNEKWEKMIEGMHTYTPDELNKHLTAAGFRDIIIKRDETTHWLAVTATR
;
A
#
# COMPACT_ATOMS: atom_id res chain seq x y z
N MET A 1 -11.83 -12.15 -6.19
CA MET A 1 -10.45 -12.16 -5.68
C MET A 1 -10.25 -11.47 -4.29
N VAL A 2 -11.18 -10.64 -3.82
CA VAL A 2 -11.08 -9.89 -2.55
C VAL A 2 -11.22 -10.76 -1.27
N ALA A 3 -11.75 -11.97 -1.35
CA ALA A 3 -11.99 -12.81 -0.16
C ALA A 3 -10.75 -13.53 0.40
N GLY A 4 -9.69 -13.69 -0.40
CA GLY A 4 -8.45 -14.38 0.02
C GLY A 4 -7.45 -13.52 0.80
N MET A 5 -7.53 -12.19 0.67
CA MET A 5 -6.54 -11.25 1.24
C MET A 5 -6.65 -11.06 2.77
N ASN A 6 -7.65 -11.65 3.42
CA ASN A 6 -7.79 -11.63 4.88
C ASN A 6 -7.27 -12.90 5.57
N GLY A 7 -6.70 -13.85 4.81
CA GLY A 7 -6.16 -15.11 5.35
C GLY A 7 -4.91 -14.91 6.19
N GLY A 8 -4.57 -15.93 7.01
CA GLY A 8 -3.46 -15.85 7.95
C GLY A 8 -2.10 -15.48 7.35
N ALA A 9 -1.78 -15.96 6.13
CA ALA A 9 -0.52 -15.65 5.45
C ALA A 9 -0.38 -14.16 5.10
N HIS A 10 -1.42 -13.56 4.50
CA HIS A 10 -1.43 -12.13 4.21
C HIS A 10 -1.37 -11.26 5.47
N ALA A 11 -1.97 -11.71 6.58
CA ALA A 11 -1.88 -11.02 7.85
C ALA A 11 -0.45 -11.00 8.40
N ALA A 12 0.26 -12.13 8.30
CA ALA A 12 1.65 -12.25 8.73
C ALA A 12 2.58 -11.37 7.88
N MET A 13 2.44 -11.42 6.55
CA MET A 13 3.19 -10.58 5.62
C MET A 13 2.96 -9.09 5.88
N ALA A 14 1.70 -8.67 6.02
CA ALA A 14 1.37 -7.28 6.30
C ALA A 14 1.99 -6.81 7.62
N SER A 15 1.95 -7.62 8.68
CA SER A 15 2.60 -7.29 9.95
C SER A 15 4.10 -7.18 9.82
N TRP A 16 4.75 -8.13 9.13
CA TRP A 16 6.18 -8.11 8.86
C TRP A 16 6.60 -6.82 8.09
N GLY A 17 5.84 -6.44 7.07
CA GLY A 17 6.09 -5.21 6.31
C GLY A 17 5.87 -3.94 7.14
N LEU A 18 4.82 -3.90 7.97
CA LEU A 18 4.53 -2.76 8.85
C LEU A 18 5.60 -2.59 9.93
N ASP A 19 6.15 -3.68 10.47
CA ASP A 19 7.24 -3.63 11.45
C ASP A 19 8.51 -3.06 10.80
N PHE A 20 8.79 -3.42 9.55
CA PHE A 20 9.88 -2.82 8.76
C PHE A 20 9.62 -1.35 8.43
N GLY A 21 8.40 -0.99 8.03
CA GLY A 21 8.02 0.35 7.59
C GLY A 21 8.02 1.40 8.70
N SER A 22 8.02 0.99 9.98
CA SER A 22 8.02 1.89 11.14
C SER A 22 6.88 2.91 11.08
N VAL A 23 5.65 2.43 11.25
CA VAL A 23 4.43 3.25 11.20
C VAL A 23 4.48 4.37 12.24
N PRO A 24 4.26 5.65 11.86
CA PRO A 24 4.29 6.75 12.81
C PRO A 24 3.12 6.67 13.80
N ALA A 25 3.36 7.05 15.05
CA ALA A 25 2.35 7.00 16.11
C ALA A 25 1.19 8.00 15.91
N GLU A 26 1.41 9.03 15.09
CA GLU A 26 0.45 10.11 14.81
C GLU A 26 0.60 10.64 13.38
N GLY A 27 -0.37 11.41 12.91
CA GLY A 27 -0.43 12.00 11.57
C GLY A 27 -1.45 11.30 10.67
N GLU A 28 -1.57 11.81 9.45
CA GLU A 28 -2.47 11.26 8.44
C GLU A 28 -1.73 10.16 7.65
N ILE A 29 -2.32 8.96 7.56
CA ILE A 29 -1.76 7.81 6.85
C ILE A 29 -2.73 7.42 5.73
N LEU A 30 -2.18 7.11 4.55
CA LEU A 30 -2.94 6.67 3.38
C LEU A 30 -2.63 5.20 3.07
N ASP A 31 -3.65 4.38 2.89
CA ASP A 31 -3.52 3.02 2.36
C ASP A 31 -4.13 2.94 0.96
N ILE A 32 -3.31 2.67 -0.06
CA ILE A 32 -3.69 2.72 -1.47
C ILE A 32 -3.93 1.31 -1.99
N GLY A 33 -5.16 1.05 -2.46
CA GLY A 33 -5.66 -0.28 -2.76
C GLY A 33 -6.05 -1.03 -1.48
N CYS A 34 -6.80 -0.37 -0.59
CA CYS A 34 -7.10 -0.88 0.75
C CYS A 34 -7.97 -2.15 0.77
N GLY A 35 -8.53 -2.55 -0.38
CA GLY A 35 -9.31 -3.77 -0.53
C GLY A 35 -10.45 -3.88 0.50
N GLY A 36 -10.49 -4.99 1.23
CA GLY A 36 -11.48 -5.24 2.28
C GLY A 36 -11.23 -4.53 3.62
N GLY A 37 -10.20 -3.66 3.73
CA GLY A 37 -9.96 -2.79 4.87
C GLY A 37 -9.23 -3.39 6.07
N ALA A 38 -8.71 -4.62 5.97
CA ALA A 38 -8.01 -5.27 7.09
C ALA A 38 -6.70 -4.55 7.47
N ASN A 39 -5.99 -3.98 6.50
CA ASN A 39 -4.75 -3.26 6.76
C ASN A 39 -4.99 -1.87 7.38
N LEU A 40 -6.15 -1.27 7.15
CA LEU A 40 -6.54 -0.05 7.87
C LEU A 40 -6.58 -0.29 9.39
N GLN A 41 -7.13 -1.43 9.83
CA GLN A 41 -7.13 -1.81 11.24
C GLN A 41 -5.71 -1.99 11.79
N ARG A 42 -4.82 -2.67 11.03
CA ARG A 42 -3.41 -2.87 11.41
C ARG A 42 -2.64 -1.56 11.52
N LEU A 43 -2.89 -0.63 10.61
CA LEU A 43 -2.31 0.71 10.64
C LEU A 43 -2.80 1.50 11.86
N MET A 44 -4.12 1.49 12.17
CA MET A 44 -4.66 2.17 13.33
C MET A 44 -4.16 1.59 14.66
N GLN A 45 -3.88 0.29 14.73
CA GLN A 45 -3.30 -0.36 15.91
C GLN A 45 -1.86 0.11 16.18
N ARG A 46 -1.12 0.50 15.14
CA ARG A 46 0.26 1.01 15.26
C ARG A 46 0.31 2.54 15.40
N SER A 47 -0.60 3.23 14.74
CA SER A 47 -0.71 4.69 14.80
C SER A 47 -1.82 5.11 15.76
N LEU A 48 -1.52 5.08 17.06
CA LEU A 48 -2.54 5.24 18.11
C LEU A 48 -3.22 6.62 18.11
N LYS A 49 -2.53 7.66 17.65
CA LYS A 49 -3.04 9.03 17.56
C LYS A 49 -3.27 9.49 16.12
N GLY A 50 -2.90 8.68 15.14
CA GLY A 50 -3.04 9.00 13.72
C GLY A 50 -4.45 8.77 13.20
N LYS A 51 -4.71 9.28 12.01
CA LYS A 51 -5.89 8.94 11.20
C LYS A 51 -5.45 8.15 9.98
N VAL A 52 -6.26 7.18 9.59
CA VAL A 52 -5.97 6.32 8.44
C VAL A 52 -7.05 6.49 7.38
N THR A 53 -6.64 6.83 6.18
CA THR A 53 -7.53 6.88 5.02
C THR A 53 -7.19 5.74 4.07
N GLY A 54 -8.18 4.92 3.72
CA GLY A 54 -8.08 3.92 2.66
C GLY A 54 -8.65 4.43 1.36
N VAL A 55 -8.01 4.11 0.25
CA VAL A 55 -8.58 4.30 -1.08
C VAL A 55 -8.53 3.00 -1.87
N ASP A 56 -9.56 2.76 -2.67
CA ASP A 56 -9.61 1.65 -3.62
C ASP A 56 -10.41 2.09 -4.85
N TYR A 57 -10.04 1.60 -6.04
CA TYR A 57 -10.78 1.92 -7.26
C TYR A 57 -12.08 1.10 -7.40
N SER A 58 -12.21 0.00 -6.64
CA SER A 58 -13.36 -0.90 -6.66
C SER A 58 -14.42 -0.46 -5.66
N PRO A 59 -15.63 -0.09 -6.11
CA PRO A 59 -16.72 0.28 -5.19
C PRO A 59 -17.10 -0.86 -4.25
N VAL A 60 -16.97 -2.12 -4.67
CA VAL A 60 -17.23 -3.30 -3.84
C VAL A 60 -16.20 -3.41 -2.69
N SER A 61 -14.93 -3.15 -2.99
CA SER A 61 -13.87 -3.11 -1.97
C SER A 61 -14.10 -1.98 -0.97
N VAL A 62 -14.44 -0.79 -1.45
CA VAL A 62 -14.77 0.39 -0.64
C VAL A 62 -15.93 0.10 0.32
N GLU A 63 -17.03 -0.46 -0.20
CA GLU A 63 -18.19 -0.82 0.63
C GLU A 63 -17.83 -1.82 1.73
N LYS A 64 -17.09 -2.88 1.36
CA LYS A 64 -16.60 -3.88 2.33
C LYS A 64 -15.68 -3.26 3.37
N SER A 65 -14.74 -2.43 2.94
CA SER A 65 -13.80 -1.74 3.82
C SER A 65 -14.51 -0.81 4.81
N ARG A 66 -15.53 -0.08 4.37
CA ARG A 66 -16.36 0.76 5.23
C ARG A 66 -17.11 -0.05 6.28
N LYS A 67 -17.69 -1.19 5.91
CA LYS A 67 -18.39 -2.09 6.85
C LYS A 67 -17.44 -2.63 7.92
N VAL A 68 -16.25 -3.05 7.51
CA VAL A 68 -15.22 -3.63 8.41
C VAL A 68 -14.67 -2.58 9.39
N ASN A 69 -14.64 -1.31 9.00
CA ASN A 69 -14.05 -0.22 9.78
C ASN A 69 -15.11 0.79 10.28
N ALA A 70 -16.40 0.40 10.35
CA ALA A 70 -17.51 1.32 10.68
C ALA A 70 -17.27 2.10 11.97
N ASP A 71 -16.95 1.42 13.08
CA ASP A 71 -16.69 2.06 14.38
C ASP A 71 -15.54 3.08 14.32
N ALA A 72 -14.49 2.77 13.55
CA ALA A 72 -13.36 3.68 13.38
C ALA A 72 -13.70 4.89 12.49
N ILE A 73 -14.61 4.71 11.54
CA ILE A 73 -15.14 5.80 10.70
C ILE A 73 -16.03 6.70 11.55
N ASP A 74 -16.95 6.15 12.32
CA ASP A 74 -17.87 6.90 13.17
C ASP A 74 -17.16 7.75 14.23
N ASN A 75 -16.03 7.27 14.74
CA ASN A 75 -15.21 8.00 15.72
C ASN A 75 -14.13 8.90 15.07
N GLY A 76 -14.11 9.02 13.73
CA GLY A 76 -13.23 9.92 12.99
C GLY A 76 -11.75 9.46 12.87
N ARG A 77 -11.45 8.20 13.21
CA ARG A 77 -10.11 7.61 13.09
C ARG A 77 -9.81 7.01 11.72
N CYS A 78 -10.85 6.67 10.96
CA CYS A 78 -10.75 6.07 9.65
C CYS A 78 -11.60 6.81 8.63
N ASN A 79 -11.16 6.80 7.38
CA ASN A 79 -11.95 7.19 6.23
C ASN A 79 -11.70 6.21 5.08
N VAL A 80 -12.69 5.98 4.20
CA VAL A 80 -12.56 5.11 3.04
C VAL A 80 -13.25 5.74 1.84
N LEU A 81 -12.48 5.93 0.75
CA LEU A 81 -12.94 6.59 -0.47
C LEU A 81 -12.71 5.71 -1.69
N GLU A 82 -13.58 5.87 -2.69
CA GLU A 82 -13.33 5.35 -4.03
C GLU A 82 -12.42 6.32 -4.78
N ALA A 83 -11.24 5.84 -5.19
CA ALA A 83 -10.29 6.63 -5.95
C ALA A 83 -9.28 5.77 -6.71
N SER A 84 -8.77 6.31 -7.82
CA SER A 84 -7.64 5.74 -8.56
C SER A 84 -6.32 6.31 -8.01
N VAL A 85 -5.27 5.48 -7.98
CA VAL A 85 -3.91 5.92 -7.66
C VAL A 85 -3.37 6.98 -8.63
N LEU A 86 -3.89 7.03 -9.85
CA LEU A 86 -3.51 8.06 -10.84
C LEU A 86 -4.09 9.45 -10.54
N SER A 87 -5.09 9.54 -9.65
CA SER A 87 -5.75 10.82 -9.29
C SER A 87 -6.32 10.72 -7.88
N LEU A 88 -5.47 10.90 -6.91
CA LEU A 88 -5.84 10.86 -5.49
C LEU A 88 -6.53 12.16 -5.08
N PRO A 89 -7.75 12.11 -4.47
CA PRO A 89 -8.55 13.29 -4.17
C PRO A 89 -8.07 14.03 -2.91
N PHE A 90 -6.74 14.21 -2.79
CA PHE A 90 -6.11 14.85 -1.65
C PHE A 90 -5.21 15.99 -2.08
N LYS A 91 -5.03 16.95 -1.18
CA LYS A 91 -4.06 18.05 -1.35
C LYS A 91 -2.63 17.51 -1.31
N ASP A 92 -1.72 18.26 -1.90
CA ASP A 92 -0.28 18.00 -1.77
C ASP A 92 0.12 18.03 -0.29
N ASN A 93 1.12 17.24 0.07
CA ASN A 93 1.73 17.26 1.41
C ASN A 93 0.78 16.89 2.57
N THR A 94 -0.20 16.02 2.33
CA THR A 94 -1.22 15.66 3.32
C THR A 94 -0.73 14.54 4.26
N PHE A 95 -0.13 13.49 3.72
CA PHE A 95 0.13 12.26 4.46
C PHE A 95 1.58 12.14 4.93
N VAL A 96 1.78 11.74 6.18
CA VAL A 96 3.12 11.44 6.71
C VAL A 96 3.61 10.06 6.26
N MET A 97 2.67 9.18 5.89
CA MET A 97 2.96 7.85 5.36
C MET A 97 1.90 7.45 4.34
N ALA A 98 2.33 6.79 3.26
CA ALA A 98 1.46 6.05 2.36
C ALA A 98 1.87 4.58 2.36
N THR A 99 0.90 3.67 2.20
CA THR A 99 1.13 2.22 2.13
C THR A 99 0.45 1.62 0.91
N ALA A 100 1.02 0.53 0.40
CA ALA A 100 0.45 -0.28 -0.67
C ALA A 100 0.74 -1.77 -0.37
N PHE A 101 -0.31 -2.55 -0.07
CA PHE A 101 -0.20 -3.97 0.24
C PHE A 101 -0.80 -4.79 -0.89
N GLU A 102 0.00 -5.60 -1.58
CA GLU A 102 -0.47 -6.49 -2.65
C GLU A 102 -1.23 -5.79 -3.79
N THR A 103 -0.93 -4.53 -4.06
CA THR A 103 -1.72 -3.74 -5.00
C THR A 103 -0.90 -3.12 -6.14
N VAL A 104 0.40 -2.88 -5.92
CA VAL A 104 1.29 -2.25 -6.92
C VAL A 104 1.35 -3.05 -8.23
N TYR A 105 1.14 -4.36 -8.17
CA TYR A 105 1.04 -5.24 -9.33
C TYR A 105 0.03 -4.79 -10.40
N PHE A 106 -1.00 -4.07 -9.98
CA PHE A 106 -2.14 -3.67 -10.81
C PHE A 106 -2.17 -2.18 -11.12
N TRP A 107 -1.15 -1.43 -10.67
CA TRP A 107 -1.16 0.00 -10.87
C TRP A 107 -0.85 0.37 -12.32
N PRO A 108 -1.74 1.13 -12.99
CA PRO A 108 -1.47 1.59 -14.33
C PRO A 108 -0.37 2.65 -14.30
N ASP A 109 0.48 2.70 -15.33
CA ASP A 109 1.53 3.71 -15.47
C ASP A 109 2.27 3.95 -14.14
N ILE A 110 3.12 3.01 -13.78
CA ILE A 110 3.74 2.93 -12.45
C ILE A 110 4.47 4.22 -12.05
N GLU A 111 5.10 4.91 -13.00
CA GLU A 111 5.83 6.15 -12.71
C GLU A 111 4.89 7.31 -12.41
N LYS A 112 3.76 7.44 -13.14
CA LYS A 112 2.73 8.42 -12.82
C LYS A 112 2.05 8.09 -11.48
N SER A 113 1.78 6.81 -11.23
CA SER A 113 1.23 6.36 -9.96
C SER A 113 2.15 6.73 -8.79
N PHE A 114 3.44 6.47 -8.90
CA PHE A 114 4.41 6.84 -7.87
C PHE A 114 4.56 8.37 -7.73
N ALA A 115 4.52 9.12 -8.82
CA ALA A 115 4.55 10.58 -8.77
C ALA A 115 3.32 11.15 -8.01
N GLU A 116 2.14 10.55 -8.20
CA GLU A 116 0.92 10.95 -7.50
C GLU A 116 0.98 10.60 -6.00
N VAL A 117 1.49 9.42 -5.65
CA VAL A 117 1.76 9.07 -4.25
C VAL A 117 2.74 10.07 -3.63
N LYS A 118 3.81 10.40 -4.34
CA LYS A 118 4.77 11.40 -3.88
C LYS A 118 4.14 12.77 -3.67
N ARG A 119 3.24 13.21 -4.56
CA ARG A 119 2.54 14.49 -4.45
C ARG A 119 1.78 14.62 -3.12
N VAL A 120 1.04 13.57 -2.75
CA VAL A 120 0.20 13.61 -1.54
C VAL A 120 0.99 13.36 -0.24
N LEU A 121 2.19 12.80 -0.30
CA LEU A 121 3.05 12.66 0.86
C LEU A 121 3.59 14.03 1.32
N ALA A 122 3.69 14.24 2.61
CA ALA A 122 4.35 15.38 3.23
C ALA A 122 5.88 15.35 2.98
N PRO A 123 6.58 16.48 3.10
CA PRO A 123 8.05 16.47 3.06
C PRO A 123 8.62 15.48 4.08
N ARG A 124 9.53 14.60 3.65
CA ARG A 124 10.08 13.48 4.42
C ARG A 124 9.05 12.38 4.77
N GLY A 125 7.85 12.44 4.19
CA GLY A 125 6.86 11.37 4.28
C GLY A 125 7.37 10.08 3.67
N LYS A 126 6.93 8.95 4.20
CA LYS A 126 7.38 7.62 3.78
C LYS A 126 6.34 6.92 2.92
N PHE A 127 6.81 6.22 1.90
CA PHE A 127 6.02 5.26 1.15
C PHE A 127 6.48 3.84 1.50
N LEU A 128 5.56 2.96 1.88
CA LEU A 128 5.79 1.55 2.17
C LEU A 128 5.04 0.70 1.16
N ILE A 129 5.76 -0.13 0.42
CA ILE A 129 5.20 -1.18 -0.44
C ILE A 129 5.45 -2.52 0.24
N VAL A 130 4.44 -3.41 0.28
CA VAL A 130 4.57 -4.77 0.82
C VAL A 130 3.91 -5.75 -0.13
N ASN A 131 4.66 -6.70 -0.62
CA ASN A 131 4.25 -7.68 -1.62
C ASN A 131 4.54 -9.11 -1.16
N GLU A 132 3.65 -10.05 -1.50
CA GLU A 132 3.82 -11.49 -1.25
C GLU A 132 4.84 -12.14 -2.19
N ASP A 133 5.11 -11.53 -3.34
CA ASP A 133 6.07 -12.00 -4.32
C ASP A 133 7.08 -10.90 -4.67
N ASP A 134 8.34 -11.27 -4.66
CA ASP A 134 9.48 -10.39 -4.97
C ASP A 134 9.81 -10.32 -6.48
N GLY A 135 8.99 -10.92 -7.34
CA GLY A 135 9.22 -10.99 -8.79
C GLY A 135 10.37 -11.88 -9.23
N LEU A 136 11.04 -12.56 -8.30
CA LEU A 136 12.17 -13.47 -8.58
C LEU A 136 11.78 -14.94 -8.38
N SER A 137 10.65 -15.20 -7.75
CA SER A 137 10.16 -16.54 -7.42
C SER A 137 9.47 -17.26 -8.58
N GLY A 138 8.94 -16.51 -9.54
CA GLY A 138 8.10 -17.04 -10.61
C GLY A 138 6.66 -17.41 -10.16
N LYS A 139 6.30 -17.20 -8.91
CA LYS A 139 4.96 -17.54 -8.36
C LYS A 139 3.82 -16.89 -9.13
N ASN A 140 4.02 -15.65 -9.55
CA ASN A 140 2.98 -14.84 -10.18
C ASN A 140 2.94 -14.94 -11.71
N GLU A 141 3.88 -15.64 -12.37
CA GLU A 141 3.91 -15.76 -13.85
C GLU A 141 2.57 -16.23 -14.46
N LYS A 142 1.88 -17.14 -13.77
CA LYS A 142 0.56 -17.61 -14.22
C LYS A 142 -0.48 -16.49 -14.16
N TRP A 143 -0.43 -15.68 -13.12
CA TRP A 143 -1.40 -14.60 -12.92
C TRP A 143 -1.12 -13.44 -13.87
N GLU A 144 0.13 -13.10 -14.14
CA GLU A 144 0.52 -12.10 -15.14
C GLU A 144 0.03 -12.45 -16.55
N LYS A 145 0.04 -13.75 -16.90
CA LYS A 145 -0.50 -14.23 -18.17
C LYS A 145 -2.03 -14.19 -18.25
N MET A 146 -2.72 -14.23 -17.11
CA MET A 146 -4.19 -14.28 -17.02
C MET A 146 -4.85 -12.93 -16.76
N ILE A 147 -4.15 -12.02 -16.13
CA ILE A 147 -4.67 -10.72 -15.71
C ILE A 147 -3.97 -9.64 -16.52
N GLU A 148 -4.70 -9.03 -17.44
CA GLU A 148 -4.18 -7.95 -18.26
C GLU A 148 -3.70 -6.77 -17.39
N GLY A 149 -2.49 -6.29 -17.66
CA GLY A 149 -1.89 -5.18 -16.93
C GLY A 149 -1.27 -5.54 -15.57
N MET A 150 -1.33 -6.80 -15.14
CA MET A 150 -0.61 -7.23 -13.94
C MET A 150 0.88 -7.39 -14.22
N HIS A 151 1.72 -6.82 -13.36
CA HIS A 151 3.17 -6.99 -13.38
C HIS A 151 3.74 -7.14 -11.96
N THR A 152 4.50 -8.19 -11.72
CA THR A 152 5.18 -8.42 -10.45
C THR A 152 6.57 -7.80 -10.51
N TYR A 153 6.73 -6.66 -9.87
CA TYR A 153 7.98 -5.90 -9.90
C TYR A 153 9.06 -6.56 -9.06
N THR A 154 10.23 -6.72 -9.63
CA THR A 154 11.45 -7.10 -8.89
C THR A 154 11.92 -5.95 -7.99
N PRO A 155 12.78 -6.22 -6.98
CA PRO A 155 13.39 -5.18 -6.16
C PRO A 155 14.09 -4.08 -6.97
N ASP A 156 14.82 -4.47 -8.02
CA ASP A 156 15.57 -3.53 -8.88
C ASP A 156 14.63 -2.66 -9.72
N GLU A 157 13.54 -3.21 -10.24
CA GLU A 157 12.52 -2.45 -10.97
C GLU A 157 11.82 -1.45 -10.04
N LEU A 158 11.42 -1.85 -8.83
CA LEU A 158 10.84 -0.92 -7.86
C LEU A 158 11.80 0.20 -7.49
N ASN A 159 13.07 -0.13 -7.24
CA ASN A 159 14.10 0.88 -6.98
C ASN A 159 14.24 1.88 -8.12
N LYS A 160 14.30 1.39 -9.37
CA LYS A 160 14.40 2.20 -10.58
C LYS A 160 13.19 3.14 -10.73
N HIS A 161 11.96 2.61 -10.64
CA HIS A 161 10.74 3.41 -10.82
C HIS A 161 10.52 4.41 -9.68
N LEU A 162 10.80 4.04 -8.43
CA LEU A 162 10.74 4.94 -7.29
C LEU A 162 11.76 6.08 -7.44
N THR A 163 12.99 5.76 -7.86
CA THR A 163 14.03 6.77 -8.13
C THR A 163 13.60 7.71 -9.25
N ALA A 164 13.06 7.19 -10.36
CA ALA A 164 12.55 7.98 -11.48
C ALA A 164 11.42 8.93 -11.05
N ALA A 165 10.52 8.47 -10.16
CA ALA A 165 9.48 9.31 -9.56
C ALA A 165 10.04 10.32 -8.53
N GLY A 166 11.34 10.27 -8.22
CA GLY A 166 12.04 11.21 -7.35
C GLY A 166 11.92 10.90 -5.86
N PHE A 167 11.65 9.66 -5.48
CA PHE A 167 11.83 9.17 -4.11
C PHE A 167 13.32 8.99 -3.80
N ARG A 168 13.66 9.05 -2.50
CA ARG A 168 15.02 8.89 -1.97
C ARG A 168 15.02 7.89 -0.82
N ASP A 169 16.21 7.56 -0.31
CA ASP A 169 16.41 6.66 0.83
C ASP A 169 15.61 5.35 0.67
N ILE A 170 15.70 4.75 -0.52
CA ILE A 170 14.98 3.52 -0.86
C ILE A 170 15.67 2.36 -0.15
N ILE A 171 14.94 1.69 0.74
CA ILE A 171 15.44 0.54 1.49
C ILE A 171 14.55 -0.65 1.16
N ILE A 172 15.18 -1.75 0.76
CA ILE A 172 14.51 -2.97 0.33
C ILE A 172 14.81 -4.09 1.32
N LYS A 173 13.78 -4.78 1.77
CA LYS A 173 13.86 -5.97 2.60
C LYS A 173 13.15 -7.12 1.91
N ARG A 174 13.84 -8.25 1.81
CA ARG A 174 13.29 -9.50 1.28
C ARG A 174 13.36 -10.60 2.33
N ASP A 175 12.40 -11.49 2.28
CA ASP A 175 12.48 -12.79 2.96
C ASP A 175 12.67 -13.87 1.88
N GLU A 176 13.85 -14.48 1.87
CA GLU A 176 14.23 -15.47 0.82
C GLU A 176 13.44 -16.77 0.92
N THR A 177 12.83 -17.06 2.06
CA THR A 177 12.06 -18.29 2.26
C THR A 177 10.62 -18.13 1.77
N THR A 178 9.99 -17.00 2.11
CA THR A 178 8.60 -16.71 1.73
C THR A 178 8.49 -15.95 0.41
N HIS A 179 9.57 -15.32 -0.04
CA HIS A 179 9.65 -14.36 -1.13
C HIS A 179 8.88 -13.05 -0.88
N TRP A 180 8.59 -12.75 0.38
CA TRP A 180 7.99 -11.46 0.71
C TRP A 180 8.96 -10.32 0.45
N LEU A 181 8.40 -9.24 -0.06
CA LEU A 181 9.14 -8.02 -0.38
C LEU A 181 8.52 -6.85 0.36
N ALA A 182 9.36 -6.06 1.05
CA ALA A 182 8.97 -4.77 1.59
C ALA A 182 9.95 -3.70 1.12
N VAL A 183 9.43 -2.58 0.67
CA VAL A 183 10.21 -1.43 0.21
C VAL A 183 9.74 -0.18 0.93
N THR A 184 10.68 0.55 1.55
CA THR A 184 10.41 1.90 2.04
C THR A 184 11.13 2.91 1.17
N ALA A 185 10.50 4.04 0.91
CA ALA A 185 11.07 5.15 0.17
C ALA A 185 10.66 6.48 0.82
N THR A 186 11.53 7.47 0.81
CA THR A 186 11.29 8.80 1.37
C THR A 186 10.97 9.78 0.24
N ARG A 187 9.96 10.63 0.45
CA ARG A 187 9.66 11.74 -0.45
C ARG A 187 10.79 12.76 -0.52
#